data_d120acc84980d1da061c1773c1656b35
#
_entry.id   d120acc84980d1da061c1773c1656b35
#
_cell.length_a   1.000
_cell.length_b   1.000
_cell.length_c   1.000
_cell.angle_alpha   90.00
_cell.angle_beta   90.00
_cell.angle_gamma   90.00
#
_symmetry.space_group_name_H-M   'P 1'
#
loop_
_entity.id
_entity.type
_entity.pdbx_description
1 polymer ?
#
loop_
_entity_poly.entity_id
_entity_poly.type
_entity_poly.pdbx_seq_one_letter_code
_entity_poly.pdbx_strand_id
1 'polypeptide(L)'
;MVRDPLRLGGEPLIYGTKTPVRAIVELWRLGLPPEEIPVHLPHITLAQVFASLSYYVEHQTEINHYIEINRVPEELVHPAVRSDAVLA
;
A
#
# COMPACT_ATOMS: atom_id res chain seq x y z
N MET A 1 4.27 3.27 -13.51
CA MET A 1 3.00 3.04 -12.80
C MET A 1 1.85 3.10 -13.76
N VAL A 2 0.87 2.27 -13.58
CA VAL A 2 -0.28 2.19 -14.47
C VAL A 2 -1.57 2.35 -13.68
N ARG A 3 -2.64 2.75 -14.38
CA ARG A 3 -3.98 2.88 -13.80
C ARG A 3 -4.93 2.02 -14.61
N ASP A 4 -5.81 1.32 -13.91
CA ASP A 4 -6.86 0.54 -14.53
C ASP A 4 -8.18 0.98 -13.89
N PRO A 5 -9.06 1.69 -14.62
CA PRO A 5 -10.31 2.16 -14.04
C PRO A 5 -11.24 1.04 -13.60
N LEU A 6 -11.01 -0.18 -14.09
CA LEU A 6 -11.80 -1.35 -13.69
C LEU A 6 -11.26 -2.02 -12.43
N ARG A 7 -10.12 -1.56 -11.92
CA ARG A 7 -9.47 -2.12 -10.74
C ARG A 7 -9.15 -1.00 -9.76
N LEU A 8 -9.46 -1.24 -8.49
CA LEU A 8 -9.12 -0.31 -7.40
C LEU A 8 -9.53 1.13 -7.69
N GLY A 9 -10.58 1.33 -8.48
CA GLY A 9 -11.08 2.66 -8.77
C GLY A 9 -10.12 3.55 -9.53
N GLY A 10 -9.21 2.97 -10.31
CA GLY A 10 -8.22 3.74 -11.06
C GLY A 10 -6.98 4.11 -10.25
N GLU A 11 -6.83 3.54 -9.06
CA GLU A 11 -5.64 3.75 -8.23
C GLU A 11 -4.38 3.28 -8.97
N PRO A 12 -3.26 4.00 -8.84
CA PRO A 12 -2.00 3.58 -9.49
C PRO A 12 -1.54 2.21 -9.03
N LEU A 13 -1.20 1.38 -9.99
CA LEU A 13 -0.68 0.03 -9.76
C LEU A 13 0.78 -0.04 -10.19
N ILE A 14 1.51 -0.96 -9.57
CA ILE A 14 2.87 -1.27 -10.02
C ILE A 14 2.76 -2.03 -11.33
N TYR A 15 3.48 -1.56 -12.36
CA TYR A 15 3.42 -2.15 -13.70
C TYR A 15 3.66 -3.66 -13.64
N GLY A 16 2.81 -4.40 -14.34
CA GLY A 16 2.92 -5.86 -14.40
C GLY A 16 2.37 -6.60 -13.18
N THR A 17 1.77 -5.89 -12.24
CA THR A 17 1.22 -6.49 -11.03
C THR A 17 -0.19 -5.97 -10.77
N LYS A 18 -0.85 -6.58 -9.80
CA LYS A 18 -2.13 -6.08 -9.27
C LYS A 18 -1.93 -5.34 -7.95
N THR A 19 -0.68 -5.06 -7.59
CA THR A 19 -0.34 -4.44 -6.31
C THR A 19 -0.35 -2.92 -6.49
N PRO A 20 -1.13 -2.20 -5.68
CA PRO A 20 -1.15 -0.74 -5.76
C PRO A 20 0.10 -0.13 -5.15
N VAL A 21 0.49 1.04 -5.68
CA VAL A 21 1.59 1.82 -5.11
C VAL A 21 1.32 2.09 -3.62
N ARG A 22 0.08 2.34 -3.27
CA ARG A 22 -0.35 2.56 -1.88
C ARG A 22 0.12 1.46 -0.94
N ALA A 23 0.07 0.20 -1.37
CA ALA A 23 0.48 -0.92 -0.50
C ALA A 23 1.95 -0.80 -0.10
N ILE A 24 2.81 -0.40 -1.02
CA ILE A 24 4.23 -0.21 -0.73
C ILE A 24 4.41 0.94 0.26
N VAL A 25 3.71 2.05 0.03
CA VAL A 25 3.80 3.22 0.91
C VAL A 25 3.31 2.88 2.31
N GLU A 26 2.24 2.12 2.44
CA GLU A 26 1.71 1.73 3.74
C GLU A 26 2.72 0.89 4.53
N LEU A 27 3.39 -0.07 3.88
CA LEU A 27 4.42 -0.87 4.53
C LEU A 27 5.59 -0.01 4.96
N TRP A 28 6.02 0.90 4.10
CA TRP A 28 7.10 1.82 4.42
C TRP A 28 6.74 2.71 5.63
N ARG A 29 5.52 3.19 5.69
CA ARG A 29 5.05 4.04 6.79
C ARG A 29 4.95 3.29 8.11
N LEU A 30 4.81 1.97 8.06
CA LEU A 30 4.84 1.12 9.24
C LEU A 30 6.25 0.90 9.78
N GLY A 31 7.25 1.43 9.09
CA GLY A 31 8.64 1.32 9.52
C GLY A 31 9.46 0.25 8.81
N LEU A 32 8.89 -0.42 7.82
CA LEU A 32 9.65 -1.40 7.05
C LEU A 32 10.68 -0.71 6.16
N PRO A 33 11.97 -1.07 6.25
CA PRO A 33 12.94 -0.58 5.28
C PRO A 33 12.58 -1.06 3.87
N PRO A 34 12.87 -0.27 2.83
CA PRO A 34 12.56 -0.68 1.46
C PRO A 34 13.08 -2.06 1.10
N GLU A 35 14.26 -2.43 1.59
CA GLU A 35 14.88 -3.72 1.29
C GLU A 35 14.10 -4.91 1.86
N GLU A 36 13.30 -4.69 2.87
CA GLU A 36 12.51 -5.75 3.50
C GLU A 36 11.13 -5.92 2.87
N ILE A 37 10.68 -4.95 2.08
CA ILE A 37 9.35 -5.03 1.48
C ILE A 37 9.22 -6.25 0.55
N PRO A 38 10.21 -6.59 -0.29
CA PRO A 38 10.10 -7.79 -1.11
C PRO A 38 10.05 -9.10 -0.31
N VAL A 39 10.48 -9.09 0.93
CA VAL A 39 10.35 -10.26 1.80
C VAL A 39 8.88 -10.53 2.12
N HIS A 40 8.11 -9.48 2.32
CA HIS A 40 6.68 -9.56 2.61
C HIS A 40 5.83 -9.68 1.35
N LEU A 41 6.33 -9.16 0.23
CA LEU A 41 5.67 -9.19 -1.07
C LEU A 41 6.63 -9.80 -2.10
N PRO A 42 6.77 -11.14 -2.12
CA PRO A 42 7.80 -11.79 -2.94
C PRO A 42 7.66 -11.55 -4.45
N HIS A 43 6.47 -11.17 -4.91
CA HIS A 43 6.23 -10.86 -6.32
C HIS A 43 6.67 -9.45 -6.70
N ILE A 44 7.15 -8.65 -5.74
CA ILE A 44 7.61 -7.29 -5.97
C ILE A 44 9.12 -7.26 -5.84
N THR A 45 9.80 -6.63 -6.79
CA THR A 45 11.24 -6.47 -6.75
C THR A 45 11.63 -5.22 -5.98
N LEU A 46 12.89 -5.16 -5.54
CA LEU A 46 13.40 -3.97 -4.87
C LEU A 46 13.34 -2.74 -5.79
N ALA A 47 13.60 -2.94 -7.09
CA ALA A 47 13.48 -1.85 -8.06
C ALA A 47 12.05 -1.30 -8.10
N GLN A 48 11.05 -2.18 -8.05
CA GLN A 48 9.65 -1.77 -8.01
C GLN A 48 9.32 -1.03 -6.72
N VAL A 49 9.91 -1.43 -5.59
CA VAL A 49 9.74 -0.73 -4.32
C VAL A 49 10.23 0.71 -4.44
N PHE A 50 11.44 0.91 -4.93
CA PHE A 50 11.99 2.25 -5.08
C PHE A 50 11.21 3.08 -6.10
N ALA A 51 10.77 2.47 -7.20
CA ALA A 51 9.93 3.16 -8.18
C ALA A 51 8.61 3.61 -7.56
N SER A 52 8.02 2.78 -6.69
CA SER A 52 6.77 3.12 -6.01
C SER A 52 6.96 4.27 -5.03
N LEU A 53 8.04 4.26 -4.27
CA LEU A 53 8.33 5.35 -3.34
C LEU A 53 8.66 6.64 -4.07
N SER A 54 9.36 6.55 -5.19
CA SER A 54 9.61 7.71 -6.04
C SER A 54 8.32 8.31 -6.58
N TYR A 55 7.43 7.45 -7.06
CA TYR A 55 6.11 7.90 -7.52
C TYR A 55 5.35 8.58 -6.37
N TYR A 56 5.40 8.00 -5.19
CA TYR A 56 4.74 8.57 -4.02
C TYR A 56 5.25 9.98 -3.72
N VAL A 57 6.56 10.19 -3.77
CA VAL A 57 7.15 11.50 -3.48
C VAL A 57 6.58 12.57 -4.40
N GLU A 58 6.33 12.20 -5.66
CA GLU A 58 5.79 13.14 -6.65
C GLU A 58 4.26 13.24 -6.63
N HIS A 59 3.57 12.30 -5.99
CA HIS A 59 2.11 12.21 -6.00
C HIS A 59 1.55 11.99 -4.58
N GLN A 60 2.14 12.65 -3.59
CA GLN A 60 1.78 12.41 -2.19
C GLN A 60 0.31 12.64 -1.91
N THR A 61 -0.26 13.71 -2.41
CA THR A 61 -1.67 14.02 -2.16
C THR A 61 -2.58 12.93 -2.70
N GLU A 62 -2.29 12.44 -3.90
CA GLU A 62 -3.08 11.38 -4.52
C GLU A 62 -2.97 10.07 -3.73
N ILE A 63 -1.75 9.65 -3.43
CA ILE A 63 -1.54 8.38 -2.73
C ILE A 63 -2.09 8.44 -1.31
N ASN A 64 -1.86 9.53 -0.62
CA ASN A 64 -2.41 9.71 0.73
C ASN A 64 -3.94 9.66 0.72
N HIS A 65 -4.56 10.19 -0.34
CA HIS A 65 -6.00 10.10 -0.49
C HIS A 65 -6.46 8.63 -0.60
N TYR A 66 -5.76 7.83 -1.41
CA TYR A 66 -6.10 6.41 -1.53
C TYR A 66 -5.86 5.64 -0.23
N ILE A 67 -4.80 5.98 0.50
CA ILE A 67 -4.56 5.38 1.81
C ILE A 67 -5.75 5.68 2.73
N GLU A 68 -6.22 6.92 2.73
CA GLU A 68 -7.29 7.33 3.61
C GLU A 68 -8.62 6.66 3.27
N ILE A 69 -8.98 6.62 1.98
CA ILE A 69 -10.27 6.03 1.59
C ILE A 69 -10.29 4.51 1.71
N ASN A 70 -9.13 3.86 1.76
CA ASN A 70 -9.04 2.41 1.95
C ASN A 70 -8.84 2.03 3.41
N ARG A 71 -8.75 3.02 4.29
CA ARG A 71 -8.63 2.77 5.71
C ARG A 71 -9.94 2.28 6.28
N VAL A 72 -9.89 1.18 7.04
CA VAL A 72 -11.08 0.64 7.68
C VAL A 72 -11.31 1.37 9.00
N PRO A 73 -12.45 2.07 9.17
CA PRO A 73 -12.76 2.70 10.44
C PRO A 73 -12.80 1.66 11.55
N GLU A 74 -12.33 2.04 12.73
CA GLU A 74 -12.23 1.11 13.85
C GLU A 74 -13.57 0.47 14.20
N GLU A 75 -14.66 1.22 14.16
CA GLU A 75 -15.98 0.71 14.47
C GLU A 75 -16.49 -0.31 13.46
N LEU A 76 -15.89 -0.41 12.29
CA LEU A 76 -16.25 -1.39 11.27
C LEU A 76 -15.34 -2.62 11.29
N VAL A 77 -14.31 -2.61 12.12
CA VAL A 77 -13.40 -3.74 12.25
C VAL A 77 -14.07 -4.79 13.14
N HIS A 78 -14.04 -6.06 12.68
CA HIS A 78 -14.63 -7.14 13.44
C HIS A 78 -13.97 -7.24 14.83
N PRO A 79 -14.74 -7.45 15.90
CA PRO A 79 -14.17 -7.51 17.25
C PRO A 79 -13.00 -8.46 17.44
N ALA A 80 -13.00 -9.60 16.75
CA ALA A 80 -11.89 -10.55 16.85
C ALA A 80 -10.60 -9.96 16.29
N VAL A 81 -10.71 -9.22 15.18
CA VAL A 81 -9.55 -8.55 14.58
C VAL A 81 -9.05 -7.45 15.50
N ARG A 82 -9.98 -6.68 16.08
CA ARG A 82 -9.62 -5.62 17.02
C ARG A 82 -8.94 -6.17 18.27
N SER A 83 -9.43 -7.32 18.75
CA SER A 83 -8.83 -7.96 19.92
C SER A 83 -7.38 -8.37 19.63
N ASP A 84 -7.12 -8.87 18.44
CA ASP A 84 -5.77 -9.21 18.05
C ASP A 84 -4.88 -7.97 18.02
N ALA A 85 -5.40 -6.88 17.51
CA ALA A 85 -4.66 -5.61 17.47
C ALA A 85 -4.37 -5.10 18.88
N VAL A 86 -5.30 -5.28 19.80
CA VAL A 86 -5.14 -4.86 21.19
C VAL A 86 -4.11 -5.73 21.90
N LEU A 87 -4.09 -7.01 21.60
CA LEU A 87 -3.15 -7.94 22.22
C LEU A 87 -1.74 -7.82 21.66
N ALA A 88 -1.61 -7.25 20.50
CA ALA A 88 -0.30 -7.04 19.89
C ALA A 88 0.46 -5.83 20.53
#